data_e14dce555e75ffe55b976906c4a53d97
#
_entry.id   e14dce555e75ffe55b976906c4a53d97
#
_cell.length_a   1.000
_cell.length_b   1.000
_cell.length_c   1.000
_cell.angle_alpha   90.00
_cell.angle_beta   90.00
_cell.angle_gamma   90.00
#
_symmetry.space_group_name_H-M   'P 1'
#
loop_
_entity.id
_entity.type
_entity.pdbx_description
1 polymer ?
#
loop_
_entity_poly.entity_id
_entity_poly.type
_entity_poly.pdbx_seq_one_letter_code
_entity_poly.pdbx_strand_id
1 'polypeptide(L)'
;KPQLKKVILGFSQGGATAARWFYNRSIHAHHLIVWASVFPPDLPKETVIQYQSERSNFFILGKQDQYYTEDQQRDLVAFYRSMGFDTAQYEGAHAIHSETLEAILRRLT
;
A
#
# COMPACT_ATOMS: atom_id res chain seq x y z
N LYS A 1 19.77 10.34 -18.36
CA LYS A 1 18.53 9.72 -18.85
C LYS A 1 17.70 9.28 -17.66
N PRO A 2 16.46 9.77 -17.53
CA PRO A 2 15.63 9.38 -16.39
C PRO A 2 15.28 7.90 -16.47
N GLN A 3 15.38 7.22 -15.32
CA GLN A 3 14.99 5.84 -15.22
C GLN A 3 13.49 5.76 -14.97
N LEU A 4 12.84 4.83 -15.63
CA LEU A 4 11.44 4.54 -15.37
C LEU A 4 11.32 3.79 -14.06
N LYS A 5 10.45 4.26 -13.18
CA LYS A 5 10.14 3.58 -11.93
C LYS A 5 8.91 2.71 -12.12
N LYS A 6 9.00 1.48 -11.65
CA LYS A 6 7.87 0.55 -11.69
C LYS A 6 7.13 0.58 -10.36
N VAL A 7 5.81 0.72 -10.44
CA VAL A 7 4.94 0.75 -9.28
C VAL A 7 3.94 -0.38 -9.40
N ILE A 8 3.82 -1.19 -8.34
CA ILE A 8 2.76 -2.20 -8.25
C ILE A 8 1.65 -1.61 -7.40
N LEU A 9 0.43 -1.64 -7.90
CA LEU A 9 -0.75 -1.24 -7.14
C LEU A 9 -1.69 -2.42 -7.00
N GLY A 10 -2.09 -2.72 -5.78
CA GLY A 10 -3.10 -3.74 -5.51
C GLY A 10 -4.27 -3.15 -4.76
N PHE A 11 -5.48 -3.36 -5.26
CA PHE A 11 -6.71 -2.87 -4.67
C PHE A 11 -7.51 -4.03 -4.09
N SER A 12 -8.00 -3.88 -2.85
CA SER A 12 -8.84 -4.87 -2.18
C SER A 12 -8.13 -6.22 -2.14
N GLN A 13 -8.73 -7.30 -2.63
CA GLN A 13 -8.09 -8.62 -2.65
C GLN A 13 -6.78 -8.62 -3.45
N GLY A 14 -6.68 -7.76 -4.46
CA GLY A 14 -5.46 -7.62 -5.24
C GLY A 14 -4.29 -7.05 -4.45
N GLY A 15 -4.55 -6.39 -3.31
CA GLY A 15 -3.50 -5.85 -2.45
C GLY A 15 -2.60 -6.93 -1.87
N ALA A 16 -3.17 -8.04 -1.41
CA ALA A 16 -2.38 -9.16 -0.88
C ALA A 16 -1.53 -9.80 -1.96
N THR A 17 -2.08 -9.98 -3.15
CA THR A 17 -1.35 -10.52 -4.31
C THR A 17 -0.20 -9.61 -4.69
N ALA A 18 -0.45 -8.29 -4.76
CA ALA A 18 0.58 -7.31 -5.10
C ALA A 18 1.70 -7.32 -4.07
N ALA A 19 1.37 -7.40 -2.78
CA ALA A 19 2.36 -7.44 -1.71
C ALA A 19 3.23 -8.70 -1.83
N ARG A 20 2.63 -9.86 -2.08
CA ARG A 20 3.39 -11.09 -2.26
C ARG A 20 4.35 -11.00 -3.43
N TRP A 21 3.90 -10.49 -4.57
CA TRP A 21 4.75 -10.32 -5.75
C TRP A 21 5.92 -9.37 -5.44
N PHE A 22 5.64 -8.29 -4.75
CA PHE A 22 6.65 -7.29 -4.43
C PHE A 22 7.73 -7.83 -3.48
N TYR A 23 7.31 -8.43 -2.35
CA TYR A 23 8.25 -8.88 -1.32
C TYR A 23 8.90 -10.21 -1.64
N ASN A 24 8.24 -11.08 -2.41
CA ASN A 24 8.86 -12.32 -2.92
C ASN A 24 9.67 -12.09 -4.17
N ARG A 25 9.71 -10.84 -4.66
CA ARG A 25 10.49 -10.43 -5.82
C ARG A 25 10.12 -11.15 -7.11
N SER A 26 8.88 -11.62 -7.20
CA SER A 26 8.34 -12.19 -8.43
C SER A 26 8.26 -11.15 -9.55
N ILE A 27 8.04 -9.90 -9.17
CA ILE A 27 8.07 -8.76 -10.08
C ILE A 27 9.06 -7.75 -9.52
N HIS A 28 9.96 -7.30 -10.37
CA HIS A 28 10.94 -6.31 -9.97
C HIS A 28 10.33 -4.91 -10.06
N ALA A 29 9.96 -4.35 -8.91
CA ALA A 29 9.34 -3.04 -8.82
C ALA A 29 10.01 -2.17 -7.76
N HIS A 30 9.84 -0.86 -7.89
CA HIS A 30 10.46 0.11 -6.99
C HIS A 30 9.55 0.48 -5.83
N HIS A 31 8.24 0.50 -6.08
CA HIS A 31 7.25 0.94 -5.09
C HIS A 31 6.03 0.04 -5.10
N LEU A 32 5.40 -0.06 -3.92
CA LEU A 32 4.17 -0.82 -3.73
C LEU A 32 3.10 0.12 -3.17
N ILE A 33 1.93 0.11 -3.77
CA ILE A 33 0.75 0.80 -3.25
C ILE A 33 -0.28 -0.26 -2.91
N VAL A 34 -0.66 -0.37 -1.64
CA VAL A 34 -1.71 -1.27 -1.17
C VAL A 34 -2.93 -0.41 -0.85
N TRP A 35 -4.03 -0.69 -1.53
CA TRP A 35 -5.23 0.13 -1.43
C TRP A 35 -6.38 -0.70 -0.88
N ALA A 36 -6.90 -0.32 0.30
CA ALA A 36 -8.07 -0.93 0.93
C ALA A 36 -7.93 -2.45 1.08
N SER A 37 -6.81 -2.91 1.62
CA SER A 37 -6.50 -4.32 1.72
C SER A 37 -5.81 -4.67 3.02
N VAL A 38 -6.13 -5.85 3.55
CA VAL A 38 -5.43 -6.43 4.68
C VAL A 38 -4.10 -7.01 4.17
N PHE A 39 -3.03 -6.81 4.93
CA PHE A 39 -1.72 -7.34 4.57
C PHE A 39 -1.71 -8.87 4.66
N PRO A 40 -1.10 -9.58 3.70
CA PRO A 40 -1.10 -11.04 3.73
C PRO A 40 -0.33 -11.58 4.95
N PRO A 41 -0.94 -12.45 5.76
CA PRO A 41 -0.31 -12.91 6.99
C PRO A 41 0.87 -13.86 6.76
N ASP A 42 1.01 -14.39 5.55
CA ASP A 42 2.12 -15.29 5.21
C ASP A 42 3.44 -14.56 4.94
N LEU A 43 3.42 -13.22 4.86
CA LEU A 43 4.66 -12.46 4.70
C LEU A 43 5.17 -12.02 6.07
N PRO A 44 6.38 -12.45 6.47
CA PRO A 44 6.93 -12.07 7.77
C PRO A 44 7.14 -10.56 7.87
N LYS A 45 6.74 -9.97 8.99
CA LYS A 45 6.87 -8.54 9.22
C LYS A 45 8.34 -8.09 9.14
N GLU A 46 9.25 -8.92 9.62
CA GLU A 46 10.68 -8.63 9.59
C GLU A 46 11.21 -8.50 8.17
N THR A 47 10.75 -9.37 7.27
CA THR A 47 11.13 -9.28 5.86
C THR A 47 10.65 -7.97 5.24
N VAL A 48 9.42 -7.58 5.54
CA VAL A 48 8.84 -6.34 5.03
C VAL A 48 9.64 -5.13 5.50
N ILE A 49 9.91 -5.05 6.80
CA ILE A 49 10.67 -3.94 7.38
C ILE A 49 12.06 -3.85 6.76
N GLN A 50 12.71 -4.98 6.54
CA GLN A 50 14.03 -5.03 5.97
C GLN A 50 14.08 -4.41 4.56
N TYR A 51 13.01 -4.56 3.78
CA TYR A 51 12.93 -4.03 2.43
C TYR A 51 12.48 -2.57 2.36
N GLN A 52 12.07 -1.96 3.48
CA GLN A 52 11.52 -0.61 3.46
C GLN A 52 12.58 0.50 3.56
N SER A 53 13.83 0.17 3.87
CA SER A 53 14.83 1.16 4.28
C SER A 53 15.10 2.25 3.24
N GLU A 54 14.88 1.99 1.96
CA GLU A 54 15.16 2.96 0.90
C GLU A 54 13.99 3.14 -0.07
N ARG A 55 12.79 2.72 0.31
CA ARG A 55 11.65 2.73 -0.59
C ARG A 55 10.44 3.41 0.05
N SER A 56 9.69 4.10 -0.78
CA SER A 56 8.42 4.68 -0.37
C SER A 56 7.30 3.76 -0.83
N ASN A 57 6.66 3.08 0.11
CA ASN A 57 5.49 2.24 -0.14
C ASN A 57 4.31 2.86 0.59
N PHE A 58 3.11 2.70 0.05
CA PHE A 58 1.92 3.40 0.53
C PHE A 58 0.79 2.45 0.85
N PHE A 59 0.07 2.74 1.91
CA PHE A 59 -1.22 2.13 2.22
C PHE A 59 -2.30 3.19 2.19
N ILE A 60 -3.35 2.96 1.41
CA ILE A 60 -4.41 3.94 1.16
C ILE A 60 -5.76 3.34 1.56
N LEU A 61 -6.60 4.11 2.23
CA LEU A 61 -7.91 3.64 2.70
C LEU A 61 -8.90 4.80 2.73
N GLY A 62 -10.08 4.60 2.17
CA GLY A 62 -11.16 5.58 2.26
C GLY A 62 -11.79 5.58 3.64
N LYS A 63 -12.09 6.76 4.17
CA LYS A 63 -12.70 6.89 5.50
C LYS A 63 -14.10 6.32 5.57
N GLN A 64 -14.82 6.30 4.45
CA GLN A 64 -16.16 5.73 4.35
C GLN A 64 -16.16 4.34 3.72
N ASP A 65 -15.03 3.63 3.80
CA ASP A 65 -14.95 2.26 3.29
C ASP A 65 -15.85 1.35 4.14
N GLN A 66 -16.87 0.80 3.51
CA GLN A 66 -17.88 0.02 4.20
C GLN A 66 -17.41 -1.36 4.65
N TYR A 67 -16.27 -1.82 4.16
CA TYR A 67 -15.72 -3.12 4.53
C TYR A 67 -14.96 -3.09 5.86
N TYR A 68 -14.69 -1.90 6.40
CA TYR A 68 -13.92 -1.74 7.64
C TYR A 68 -14.61 -0.77 8.58
N THR A 69 -14.76 -1.19 9.85
CA THR A 69 -15.24 -0.28 10.91
C THR A 69 -14.16 0.77 11.19
N GLU A 70 -14.53 1.83 11.93
CA GLU A 70 -13.54 2.84 12.32
C GLU A 70 -12.37 2.24 13.09
N ASP A 71 -12.66 1.30 14.01
CA ASP A 71 -11.61 0.63 14.78
C ASP A 71 -10.72 -0.21 13.89
N GLN A 72 -11.29 -0.95 12.93
CA GLN A 72 -10.52 -1.74 11.99
C GLN A 72 -9.65 -0.86 11.09
N GLN A 73 -10.17 0.28 10.66
CA GLN A 73 -9.39 1.24 9.85
C GLN A 73 -8.19 1.75 10.63
N ARG A 74 -8.41 2.13 11.89
CA ARG A 74 -7.34 2.63 12.74
C ARG A 74 -6.26 1.58 12.95
N ASP A 75 -6.68 0.33 13.20
CA ASP A 75 -5.74 -0.78 13.41
C ASP A 75 -4.95 -1.09 12.14
N LEU A 76 -5.59 -1.07 10.97
CA LEU A 76 -4.91 -1.28 9.70
C LEU A 76 -3.88 -0.20 9.43
N VAL A 77 -4.26 1.06 9.60
CA VAL A 77 -3.33 2.17 9.38
C VAL A 77 -2.12 2.04 10.31
N ALA A 78 -2.36 1.75 11.59
CA ALA A 78 -1.28 1.60 12.56
C ALA A 78 -0.36 0.43 12.18
N PHE A 79 -0.94 -0.69 11.72
CA PHE A 79 -0.17 -1.86 11.32
C PHE A 79 0.76 -1.55 10.14
N TYR A 80 0.23 -0.92 9.09
CA TYR A 80 1.04 -0.56 7.93
C TYR A 80 2.13 0.45 8.29
N ARG A 81 1.82 1.43 9.12
CA ARG A 81 2.82 2.39 9.62
C ARG A 81 3.93 1.69 10.38
N SER A 82 3.60 0.69 11.18
CA SER A 82 4.60 -0.05 11.95
C SER A 82 5.57 -0.82 11.07
N MET A 83 5.19 -1.08 9.82
CA MET A 83 6.05 -1.74 8.84
C MET A 83 6.81 -0.76 7.95
N GLY A 84 6.62 0.54 8.15
CA GLY A 84 7.33 1.56 7.36
C GLY A 84 6.57 2.09 6.15
N PHE A 85 5.28 1.75 6.01
CA PHE A 85 4.45 2.31 4.94
C PHE A 85 4.05 3.74 5.28
N ASP A 86 4.03 4.60 4.27
CA ASP A 86 3.33 5.86 4.35
C ASP A 86 1.83 5.58 4.18
N THR A 87 0.99 6.27 4.92
CA THR A 87 -0.44 6.03 4.87
C THR A 87 -1.20 7.29 4.48
N ALA A 88 -2.29 7.11 3.75
CA ALA A 88 -3.18 8.20 3.39
C ALA A 88 -4.63 7.73 3.46
N GLN A 89 -5.51 8.62 3.92
CA GLN A 89 -6.94 8.39 3.90
C GLN A 89 -7.63 9.54 3.18
N TYR A 90 -8.71 9.24 2.49
CA TYR A 90 -9.49 10.23 1.74
C TYR A 90 -10.96 10.10 2.10
N GLU A 91 -11.73 11.12 1.83
CA GLU A 91 -13.18 11.08 1.99
C GLU A 91 -13.75 10.28 0.83
N GLY A 92 -14.09 9.03 1.06
CA GLY A 92 -14.62 8.16 0.04
C GLY A 92 -14.74 6.71 0.49
N ALA A 93 -15.40 5.93 -0.34
CA ALA A 93 -15.76 4.54 -0.08
C ALA A 93 -14.67 3.57 -0.56
N HIS A 94 -15.05 2.28 -0.70
CA HIS A 94 -14.15 1.22 -1.14
C HIS A 94 -13.97 1.29 -2.66
N ALA A 95 -13.13 2.21 -3.10
CA ALA A 95 -12.86 2.45 -4.52
C ALA A 95 -11.54 3.20 -4.66
N ILE A 96 -10.95 3.14 -5.83
CA ILE A 96 -9.76 3.94 -6.13
C ILE A 96 -10.18 5.41 -6.24
N HIS A 97 -9.55 6.28 -5.47
CA HIS A 97 -9.78 7.71 -5.51
C HIS A 97 -8.69 8.34 -6.37
N SER A 98 -9.05 8.79 -7.55
CA SER A 98 -8.08 9.20 -8.57
C SER A 98 -7.20 10.37 -8.14
N GLU A 99 -7.74 11.33 -7.41
CA GLU A 99 -6.95 12.47 -6.93
C GLU A 99 -5.86 12.04 -5.96
N THR A 100 -6.19 11.10 -5.05
CA THR A 100 -5.23 10.58 -4.10
C THR A 100 -4.14 9.78 -4.82
N LEU A 101 -4.53 8.94 -5.76
CA LEU A 101 -3.58 8.16 -6.55
C LEU A 101 -2.64 9.07 -7.33
N GLU A 102 -3.19 10.09 -7.98
CA GLU A 102 -2.39 11.05 -8.74
C GLU A 102 -1.36 11.76 -7.87
N ALA A 103 -1.78 12.20 -6.67
CA ALA A 103 -0.88 12.87 -5.74
C ALA A 103 0.28 11.96 -5.33
N ILE A 104 -0.01 10.67 -5.08
CA ILE A 104 1.04 9.70 -4.71
C ILE A 104 2.01 9.48 -5.87
N LEU A 105 1.47 9.28 -7.08
CA LEU A 105 2.32 9.03 -8.24
C LEU A 105 3.23 10.23 -8.53
N ARG A 106 2.78 11.44 -8.30
CA ARG A 106 3.61 12.64 -8.44
C ARG A 106 4.76 12.64 -7.44
N ARG A 107 4.53 12.16 -6.21
CA ARG A 107 5.60 12.07 -5.20
C ARG A 107 6.66 11.04 -5.58
N LEU A 108 6.31 10.05 -6.39
CA LEU A 108 7.22 8.98 -6.80
C LEU A 108 8.00 9.32 -8.06
N THR A 109 7.69 10.41 -8.70
CA THR A 109 8.42 10.88 -9.89
C THR A 109 9.22 12.14 -9.55
#